data_544a3d233f0e0b8841e95b2afc04b63e
#
_entry.id   544a3d233f0e0b8841e95b2afc04b63e
#
_cell.length_a   1.000
_cell.length_b   1.000
_cell.length_c   1.000
_cell.angle_alpha   90.00
_cell.angle_beta   90.00
_cell.angle_gamma   90.00
#
_symmetry.space_group_name_H-M   'P 1'
#
loop_
_entity.id
_entity.type
_entity.pdbx_description
1 polymer ?
#
loop_
_entity_poly.entity_id
_entity_poly.type
_entity_poly.pdbx_seq_one_letter_code
_entity_poly.pdbx_strand_id
1 'polypeptide(L)'
;MDLHLKDKIIIVTGGARGIGEGIVKVLGKEGAVPVIIGRNEKDNLATVAAVEAAGGRCGQVVAELTDPTASEKAVKAVIEKYGRIDGVVNNAGANDGVGLENGNYEAFIASLHKNMVHYYLIVHHSLQELKKSKGAIVNITSKTAETGQGGTSAYAAANGGRNALTREWAVELLKYGIRVNAVVVAECFTPLYERWIETLPNPQEKLKSIEATIPLGHRMTTAEELGNTTAFLLSDCSSHTTGQLIHVDGG
;
A
#
# COMPACT_ATOMS: atom_id res chain seq x y z
N MET A 1 20.17 -2.76 -11.66
CA MET A 1 19.53 -4.12 -11.60
C MET A 1 18.30 -4.02 -12.47
N ASP A 2 18.06 -4.95 -13.38
CA ASP A 2 16.79 -5.01 -14.08
C ASP A 2 15.78 -5.78 -13.21
N LEU A 3 14.66 -5.15 -12.87
CA LEU A 3 13.62 -5.75 -12.05
C LEU A 3 12.64 -6.63 -12.86
N HIS A 4 12.76 -6.65 -14.19
CA HIS A 4 11.88 -7.40 -15.09
C HIS A 4 10.38 -7.09 -14.90
N LEU A 5 10.07 -5.82 -14.58
CA LEU A 5 8.69 -5.34 -14.37
C LEU A 5 8.04 -4.79 -15.65
N LYS A 6 8.78 -4.72 -16.75
CA LYS A 6 8.27 -4.18 -18.00
C LYS A 6 6.96 -4.88 -18.42
N ASP A 7 5.96 -4.07 -18.76
CA ASP A 7 4.62 -4.49 -19.18
C ASP A 7 3.79 -5.28 -18.16
N LYS A 8 4.26 -5.42 -16.92
CA LYS A 8 3.50 -6.05 -15.83
C LYS A 8 2.35 -5.14 -15.38
N ILE A 9 1.16 -5.68 -15.28
CA ILE A 9 -0.04 -4.97 -14.80
C ILE A 9 -0.11 -5.13 -13.28
N ILE A 10 0.01 -4.01 -12.56
CA ILE A 10 0.10 -4.02 -11.09
C ILE A 10 -0.99 -3.12 -10.51
N ILE A 11 -1.94 -3.69 -9.78
CA ILE A 11 -2.93 -2.92 -9.03
C ILE A 11 -2.26 -2.23 -7.85
N VAL A 12 -2.53 -0.93 -7.66
CA VAL A 12 -2.09 -0.17 -6.49
C VAL A 12 -3.30 0.53 -5.88
N THR A 13 -3.76 0.03 -4.71
CA THR A 13 -4.86 0.67 -4.01
C THR A 13 -4.38 1.95 -3.30
N GLY A 14 -5.17 3.04 -3.40
CA GLY A 14 -4.77 4.32 -2.85
C GLY A 14 -3.52 4.93 -3.53
N GLY A 15 -3.29 4.61 -4.81
CA GLY A 15 -2.10 5.01 -5.56
C GLY A 15 -2.02 6.49 -5.97
N ALA A 16 -3.00 7.32 -5.59
CA ALA A 16 -3.10 8.69 -6.07
C ALA A 16 -2.39 9.73 -5.21
N ARG A 17 -1.94 9.39 -4.01
CA ARG A 17 -1.28 10.33 -3.07
C ARG A 17 -0.30 9.60 -2.15
N GLY A 18 0.67 10.36 -1.63
CA GLY A 18 1.58 9.92 -0.57
C GLY A 18 2.37 8.67 -0.93
N ILE A 19 2.36 7.67 -0.07
CA ILE A 19 3.11 6.41 -0.27
C ILE A 19 2.68 5.72 -1.56
N GLY A 20 1.38 5.59 -1.79
CA GLY A 20 0.84 4.96 -3.00
C GLY A 20 1.27 5.66 -4.28
N GLU A 21 1.28 6.98 -4.30
CA GLU A 21 1.78 7.78 -5.44
C GLU A 21 3.27 7.52 -5.70
N GLY A 22 4.09 7.46 -4.65
CA GLY A 22 5.50 7.12 -4.76
C GLY A 22 5.70 5.72 -5.37
N ILE A 23 4.94 4.73 -4.90
CA ILE A 23 4.95 3.37 -5.45
C ILE A 23 4.57 3.37 -6.94
N VAL A 24 3.48 4.07 -7.30
CA VAL A 24 3.02 4.17 -8.71
C VAL A 24 4.08 4.79 -9.61
N LYS A 25 4.73 5.87 -9.17
CA LYS A 25 5.80 6.53 -9.93
C LYS A 25 7.01 5.62 -10.14
N VAL A 26 7.44 4.91 -9.10
CA VAL A 26 8.56 3.96 -9.20
C VAL A 26 8.21 2.82 -10.15
N LEU A 27 7.03 2.20 -10.00
CA LEU A 27 6.60 1.13 -10.90
C LEU A 27 6.53 1.58 -12.36
N GLY A 28 6.01 2.78 -12.63
CA GLY A 28 5.99 3.37 -13.97
C GLY A 28 7.39 3.59 -14.55
N LYS A 29 8.35 4.05 -13.74
CA LYS A 29 9.76 4.23 -14.11
C LYS A 29 10.44 2.89 -14.43
N GLU A 30 10.09 1.81 -13.72
CA GLU A 30 10.57 0.45 -13.98
C GLU A 30 9.85 -0.24 -15.16
N GLY A 31 9.00 0.49 -15.89
CA GLY A 31 8.32 0.01 -17.08
C GLY A 31 7.06 -0.82 -16.85
N ALA A 32 6.63 -1.00 -15.62
CA ALA A 32 5.33 -1.59 -15.30
C ALA A 32 4.18 -0.67 -15.73
N VAL A 33 2.97 -1.20 -15.70
CA VAL A 33 1.72 -0.46 -15.87
C VAL A 33 0.97 -0.50 -14.53
N PRO A 34 1.27 0.40 -13.58
CA PRO A 34 0.47 0.48 -12.37
C PRO A 34 -0.95 0.94 -12.70
N VAL A 35 -1.93 0.31 -12.06
CA VAL A 35 -3.35 0.68 -12.17
C VAL A 35 -3.83 1.13 -10.80
N ILE A 36 -4.06 2.42 -10.67
CA ILE A 36 -4.54 3.04 -9.43
C ILE A 36 -5.99 2.66 -9.19
N ILE A 37 -6.31 2.09 -8.03
CA ILE A 37 -7.68 2.00 -7.54
C ILE A 37 -7.84 3.01 -6.41
N GLY A 38 -8.61 4.07 -6.65
CA GLY A 38 -8.78 5.17 -5.69
C GLY A 38 -10.08 5.92 -5.90
N ARG A 39 -10.61 6.52 -4.84
CA ARG A 39 -11.94 7.14 -4.83
C ARG A 39 -12.02 8.52 -5.48
N ASN A 40 -10.90 9.22 -5.59
CA ASN A 40 -10.86 10.58 -6.13
C ASN A 40 -10.27 10.54 -7.55
N GLU A 41 -11.15 10.71 -8.54
CA GLU A 41 -10.75 10.64 -9.94
C GLU A 41 -9.73 11.74 -10.32
N LYS A 42 -9.91 12.96 -9.82
CA LYS A 42 -8.98 14.06 -10.10
C LYS A 42 -7.56 13.76 -9.63
N ASP A 43 -7.42 13.20 -8.43
CA ASP A 43 -6.12 12.81 -7.88
C ASP A 43 -5.52 11.63 -8.65
N ASN A 44 -6.35 10.63 -8.99
CA ASN A 44 -5.92 9.49 -9.81
C ASN A 44 -5.35 9.98 -11.14
N LEU A 45 -6.09 10.84 -11.86
CA LEU A 45 -5.68 11.38 -13.17
C LEU A 45 -4.42 12.24 -13.07
N ALA A 46 -4.26 13.01 -12.00
CA ALA A 46 -3.03 13.80 -11.79
C ALA A 46 -1.80 12.89 -11.65
N THR A 47 -1.91 11.78 -10.93
CA THR A 47 -0.82 10.81 -10.80
C THR A 47 -0.58 10.06 -12.11
N VAL A 48 -1.63 9.68 -12.85
CA VAL A 48 -1.50 9.09 -14.19
C VAL A 48 -0.69 10.03 -15.11
N ALA A 49 -1.10 11.30 -15.19
CA ALA A 49 -0.41 12.30 -16.01
C ALA A 49 1.06 12.49 -15.61
N ALA A 50 1.37 12.45 -14.30
CA ALA A 50 2.74 12.56 -13.83
C ALA A 50 3.62 11.37 -14.26
N VAL A 51 3.08 10.14 -14.25
CA VAL A 51 3.78 8.95 -14.73
C VAL A 51 3.99 9.01 -16.24
N GLU A 52 2.98 9.42 -17.00
CA GLU A 52 3.04 9.54 -18.46
C GLU A 52 4.03 10.64 -18.90
N ALA A 53 4.04 11.77 -18.19
CA ALA A 53 5.02 12.83 -18.43
C ALA A 53 6.47 12.39 -18.17
N ALA A 54 6.67 11.39 -17.31
CA ALA A 54 7.97 10.75 -17.08
C ALA A 54 8.28 9.61 -18.07
N GLY A 55 7.45 9.40 -19.09
CA GLY A 55 7.62 8.37 -20.12
C GLY A 55 7.12 6.98 -19.75
N GLY A 56 6.47 6.84 -18.60
CA GLY A 56 5.84 5.59 -18.16
C GLY A 56 4.41 5.43 -18.67
N ARG A 57 3.76 4.34 -18.24
CA ARG A 57 2.34 4.06 -18.49
C ARG A 57 1.64 3.85 -17.17
N CYS A 58 0.42 4.36 -17.05
CA CYS A 58 -0.39 4.21 -15.84
C CYS A 58 -1.86 4.13 -16.20
N GLY A 59 -2.65 3.46 -15.40
CA GLY A 59 -4.09 3.45 -15.52
C GLY A 59 -4.77 3.78 -14.20
N GLN A 60 -6.09 3.97 -14.25
CA GLN A 60 -6.88 4.19 -13.04
C GLN A 60 -8.27 3.58 -13.13
N VAL A 61 -8.83 3.26 -11.98
CA VAL A 61 -10.23 2.89 -11.76
C VAL A 61 -10.73 3.64 -10.53
N VAL A 62 -11.85 4.33 -10.64
CA VAL A 62 -12.48 5.02 -9.50
C VAL A 62 -13.29 4.00 -8.69
N ALA A 63 -12.94 3.85 -7.41
CA ALA A 63 -13.67 2.98 -6.50
C ALA A 63 -13.53 3.45 -5.04
N GLU A 64 -14.63 3.40 -4.28
CA GLU A 64 -14.63 3.57 -2.82
C GLU A 64 -14.51 2.20 -2.15
N LEU A 65 -13.31 1.91 -1.64
CA LEU A 65 -12.96 0.56 -1.15
C LEU A 65 -13.58 0.20 0.20
N THR A 66 -14.27 1.13 0.86
CA THR A 66 -15.10 0.82 2.03
C THR A 66 -16.43 0.15 1.65
N ASP A 67 -16.84 0.26 0.37
CA ASP A 67 -17.92 -0.54 -0.19
C ASP A 67 -17.37 -1.90 -0.65
N PRO A 68 -17.79 -3.03 -0.03
CA PRO A 68 -17.30 -4.36 -0.40
C PRO A 68 -17.52 -4.72 -1.88
N THR A 69 -18.60 -4.23 -2.49
CA THR A 69 -18.92 -4.52 -3.89
C THR A 69 -18.06 -3.75 -4.89
N ALA A 70 -17.46 -2.65 -4.46
CA ALA A 70 -16.61 -1.82 -5.32
C ALA A 70 -15.28 -2.52 -5.65
N SER A 71 -14.75 -3.36 -4.75
CA SER A 71 -13.51 -4.11 -4.98
C SER A 71 -13.63 -5.08 -6.15
N GLU A 72 -14.74 -5.84 -6.23
CA GLU A 72 -15.01 -6.76 -7.34
C GLU A 72 -15.11 -6.01 -8.67
N LYS A 73 -15.92 -4.94 -8.70
CA LYS A 73 -16.13 -4.13 -9.90
C LYS A 73 -14.82 -3.50 -10.40
N ALA A 74 -14.01 -3.01 -9.49
CA ALA A 74 -12.73 -2.40 -9.83
C ALA A 74 -11.74 -3.43 -10.41
N VAL A 75 -11.59 -4.59 -9.80
CA VAL A 75 -10.73 -5.66 -10.31
C VAL A 75 -11.21 -6.14 -11.67
N LYS A 76 -12.53 -6.33 -11.85
CA LYS A 76 -13.13 -6.72 -13.13
C LYS A 76 -12.81 -5.69 -14.23
N ALA A 77 -12.93 -4.40 -13.95
CA ALA A 77 -12.58 -3.34 -14.91
C ALA A 77 -11.08 -3.38 -15.30
N VAL A 78 -10.18 -3.70 -14.36
CA VAL A 78 -8.75 -3.90 -14.67
C VAL A 78 -8.57 -5.09 -15.61
N ILE A 79 -9.23 -6.23 -15.33
CA ILE A 79 -9.14 -7.44 -16.17
C ILE A 79 -9.71 -7.19 -17.56
N GLU A 80 -10.86 -6.54 -17.66
CA GLU A 80 -11.48 -6.19 -18.96
C GLU A 80 -10.57 -5.29 -19.81
N LYS A 81 -9.87 -4.34 -19.18
CA LYS A 81 -9.01 -3.40 -19.90
C LYS A 81 -7.63 -3.97 -20.27
N TYR A 82 -7.04 -4.76 -19.39
CA TYR A 82 -5.64 -5.19 -19.53
C TYR A 82 -5.45 -6.69 -19.78
N GLY A 83 -6.48 -7.51 -19.55
CA GLY A 83 -6.47 -8.96 -19.78
C GLY A 83 -5.66 -9.78 -18.76
N ARG A 84 -4.99 -9.14 -17.80
CA ARG A 84 -4.11 -9.79 -16.82
C ARG A 84 -3.90 -8.94 -15.57
N ILE A 85 -3.45 -9.59 -14.50
CA ILE A 85 -2.90 -8.95 -13.29
C ILE A 85 -1.64 -9.72 -12.90
N ASP A 86 -0.51 -9.01 -12.77
CA ASP A 86 0.79 -9.58 -12.41
C ASP A 86 1.17 -9.28 -10.96
N GLY A 87 0.55 -8.29 -10.35
CA GLY A 87 0.80 -7.95 -8.97
C GLY A 87 -0.29 -7.10 -8.35
N VAL A 88 -0.33 -7.14 -7.03
CA VAL A 88 -1.23 -6.31 -6.21
C VAL A 88 -0.42 -5.63 -5.12
N VAL A 89 -0.56 -4.31 -5.02
CA VAL A 89 -0.08 -3.52 -3.89
C VAL A 89 -1.30 -3.03 -3.11
N ASN A 90 -1.52 -3.61 -1.97
CA ASN A 90 -2.50 -3.14 -1.00
C ASN A 90 -1.89 -2.00 -0.18
N ASN A 91 -2.30 -0.76 -0.44
CA ASN A 91 -1.76 0.42 0.23
C ASN A 91 -2.86 1.32 0.82
N ALA A 92 -4.06 1.32 0.26
CA ALA A 92 -5.13 2.20 0.75
C ALA A 92 -5.38 2.04 2.26
N GLY A 93 -5.61 3.15 2.92
CA GLY A 93 -5.89 3.20 4.36
C GLY A 93 -5.43 4.52 4.98
N ALA A 94 -5.85 4.73 6.21
CA ALA A 94 -5.43 5.88 7.00
C ALA A 94 -5.65 5.61 8.49
N ASN A 95 -4.76 6.12 9.33
CA ASN A 95 -4.99 6.17 10.76
C ASN A 95 -6.12 7.17 11.05
N ASP A 96 -7.21 6.69 11.60
CA ASP A 96 -8.42 7.47 11.91
C ASP A 96 -8.59 7.76 13.41
N GLY A 97 -7.58 7.45 14.22
CA GLY A 97 -7.54 7.83 15.63
C GLY A 97 -8.56 7.10 16.52
N VAL A 98 -9.09 5.96 16.07
CA VAL A 98 -10.03 5.16 16.87
C VAL A 98 -9.27 4.39 17.94
N GLY A 99 -9.23 4.99 19.13
CA GLY A 99 -8.59 4.45 20.33
C GLY A 99 -9.55 3.66 21.21
N LEU A 100 -9.03 3.17 22.35
CA LEU A 100 -9.84 2.43 23.31
C LEU A 100 -10.80 3.35 24.09
N GLU A 101 -10.36 4.56 24.40
CA GLU A 101 -11.07 5.51 25.24
C GLU A 101 -12.13 6.31 24.45
N ASN A 102 -11.80 6.68 23.20
CA ASN A 102 -12.64 7.53 22.36
C ASN A 102 -13.37 6.75 21.24
N GLY A 103 -13.16 5.43 21.16
CA GLY A 103 -13.79 4.57 20.15
C GLY A 103 -15.12 3.97 20.61
N ASN A 104 -15.84 3.39 19.66
CA ASN A 104 -17.01 2.55 19.88
C ASN A 104 -17.02 1.41 18.86
N TYR A 105 -18.01 0.51 18.94
CA TYR A 105 -18.12 -0.65 18.04
C TYR A 105 -18.18 -0.23 16.56
N GLU A 106 -19.04 0.73 16.23
CA GLU A 106 -19.27 1.18 14.85
C GLU A 106 -18.01 1.81 14.26
N ALA A 107 -17.32 2.68 15.02
CA ALA A 107 -16.07 3.29 14.59
C ALA A 107 -14.96 2.26 14.42
N PHE A 108 -14.87 1.27 15.34
CA PHE A 108 -13.89 0.20 15.25
C PHE A 108 -14.09 -0.64 13.99
N ILE A 109 -15.32 -1.10 13.70
CA ILE A 109 -15.65 -1.87 12.50
C ILE A 109 -15.45 -1.05 11.23
N ALA A 110 -15.86 0.22 11.19
CA ALA A 110 -15.62 1.10 10.07
C ALA A 110 -14.13 1.29 9.77
N SER A 111 -13.30 1.37 10.82
CA SER A 111 -11.84 1.43 10.67
C SER A 111 -11.26 0.13 10.09
N LEU A 112 -11.75 -1.05 10.49
CA LEU A 112 -11.34 -2.32 9.90
C LEU A 112 -11.73 -2.39 8.41
N HIS A 113 -12.92 -1.97 8.03
CA HIS A 113 -13.32 -1.87 6.62
C HIS A 113 -12.41 -0.95 5.82
N LYS A 114 -12.11 0.25 6.35
CA LYS A 114 -11.23 1.24 5.73
C LYS A 114 -9.78 0.76 5.59
N ASN A 115 -9.30 -0.06 6.51
CA ASN A 115 -7.88 -0.35 6.64
C ASN A 115 -7.49 -1.81 6.37
N MET A 116 -8.42 -2.78 6.30
CA MET A 116 -8.06 -4.19 6.18
C MET A 116 -8.97 -4.99 5.24
N VAL A 117 -10.30 -4.84 5.32
CA VAL A 117 -11.24 -5.70 4.59
C VAL A 117 -11.01 -5.67 3.09
N HIS A 118 -10.77 -4.49 2.51
CA HIS A 118 -10.50 -4.37 1.08
C HIS A 118 -9.18 -5.00 0.63
N TYR A 119 -8.18 -5.18 1.52
CA TYR A 119 -6.96 -5.94 1.20
C TYR A 119 -7.29 -7.36 0.80
N TYR A 120 -8.15 -8.02 1.62
CA TYR A 120 -8.65 -9.35 1.30
C TYR A 120 -9.46 -9.36 0.00
N LEU A 121 -10.41 -8.44 -0.17
CA LEU A 121 -11.31 -8.42 -1.31
C LEU A 121 -10.57 -8.19 -2.64
N ILE A 122 -9.64 -7.26 -2.69
CA ILE A 122 -8.82 -6.99 -3.89
C ILE A 122 -8.01 -8.22 -4.29
N VAL A 123 -7.35 -8.88 -3.33
CA VAL A 123 -6.58 -10.11 -3.60
C VAL A 123 -7.51 -11.25 -4.01
N HIS A 124 -8.64 -11.44 -3.32
CA HIS A 124 -9.61 -12.47 -3.61
C HIS A 124 -10.11 -12.40 -5.06
N HIS A 125 -10.54 -11.21 -5.49
CA HIS A 125 -11.05 -11.02 -6.86
C HIS A 125 -9.93 -11.05 -7.93
N SER A 126 -8.68 -10.73 -7.56
CA SER A 126 -7.52 -10.81 -8.45
C SER A 126 -6.92 -12.21 -8.56
N LEU A 127 -7.34 -13.16 -7.71
CA LEU A 127 -6.64 -14.42 -7.48
C LEU A 127 -6.49 -15.29 -8.74
N GLN A 128 -7.48 -15.32 -9.63
CA GLN A 128 -7.41 -16.14 -10.85
C GLN A 128 -6.34 -15.62 -11.82
N GLU A 129 -6.21 -14.31 -11.96
CA GLU A 129 -5.17 -13.71 -12.80
C GLU A 129 -3.78 -13.84 -12.16
N LEU A 130 -3.66 -13.67 -10.83
CA LEU A 130 -2.43 -13.90 -10.10
C LEU A 130 -1.93 -15.35 -10.20
N LYS A 131 -2.84 -16.34 -10.25
CA LYS A 131 -2.48 -17.75 -10.48
C LYS A 131 -1.90 -17.96 -11.88
N LYS A 132 -2.47 -17.33 -12.92
CA LYS A 132 -1.99 -17.43 -14.30
C LYS A 132 -0.61 -16.79 -14.45
N SER A 133 -0.41 -15.63 -13.85
CA SER A 133 0.83 -14.86 -13.94
C SER A 133 1.93 -15.33 -12.99
N LYS A 134 1.60 -16.16 -11.98
CA LYS A 134 2.46 -16.46 -10.82
C LYS A 134 2.95 -15.18 -10.16
N GLY A 135 2.02 -14.25 -9.95
CA GLY A 135 2.29 -12.88 -9.57
C GLY A 135 2.81 -12.69 -8.15
N ALA A 136 2.86 -11.44 -7.71
CA ALA A 136 3.27 -11.10 -6.35
C ALA A 136 2.30 -10.13 -5.68
N ILE A 137 2.18 -10.23 -4.36
CA ILE A 137 1.36 -9.36 -3.53
C ILE A 137 2.26 -8.65 -2.52
N VAL A 138 2.10 -7.33 -2.41
CA VAL A 138 2.77 -6.53 -1.39
C VAL A 138 1.74 -5.78 -0.57
N ASN A 139 1.72 -6.03 0.73
CA ASN A 139 0.88 -5.31 1.68
C ASN A 139 1.68 -4.17 2.33
N ILE A 140 1.22 -2.94 2.20
CA ILE A 140 1.78 -1.82 2.96
C ILE A 140 1.17 -1.84 4.36
N THR A 141 2.01 -1.96 5.37
CA THR A 141 1.61 -2.05 6.77
C THR A 141 2.28 -0.94 7.59
N SER A 142 2.14 -0.97 8.89
CA SER A 142 2.65 0.09 9.76
C SER A 142 3.36 -0.50 10.98
N LYS A 143 4.35 0.22 11.49
CA LYS A 143 5.00 -0.05 12.78
C LYS A 143 3.97 -0.23 13.92
N THR A 144 2.79 0.38 13.82
CA THR A 144 1.73 0.25 14.82
C THR A 144 1.20 -1.17 15.00
N ALA A 145 1.53 -2.10 14.09
CA ALA A 145 1.26 -3.52 14.22
C ALA A 145 2.18 -4.21 15.23
N GLU A 146 3.33 -3.61 15.56
CA GLU A 146 4.40 -4.21 16.34
C GLU A 146 4.77 -3.38 17.57
N THR A 147 4.55 -2.05 17.48
CA THR A 147 4.84 -1.11 18.56
C THR A 147 3.57 -0.37 18.98
N GLY A 148 3.38 -0.17 20.29
CA GLY A 148 2.29 0.64 20.80
C GLY A 148 2.51 2.12 20.51
N GLN A 149 1.52 2.79 19.92
CA GLN A 149 1.53 4.24 19.70
C GLN A 149 0.55 4.98 20.63
N GLY A 150 -0.52 4.31 21.06
CA GLY A 150 -1.63 4.89 21.81
C GLY A 150 -2.67 5.58 20.91
N GLY A 151 -3.95 5.55 21.34
CA GLY A 151 -5.06 6.23 20.66
C GLY A 151 -5.43 5.72 19.26
N THR A 152 -4.92 4.56 18.83
CA THR A 152 -5.08 4.05 17.48
C THR A 152 -5.40 2.55 17.43
N SER A 153 -6.20 2.08 18.39
CA SER A 153 -6.49 0.63 18.59
C SER A 153 -6.99 -0.06 17.32
N ALA A 154 -7.93 0.55 16.60
CA ALA A 154 -8.50 -0.05 15.39
C ALA A 154 -7.48 -0.10 14.24
N TYR A 155 -6.68 0.96 14.08
CA TYR A 155 -5.62 1.00 13.06
C TYR A 155 -4.51 -0.01 13.37
N ALA A 156 -4.10 -0.13 14.62
CA ALA A 156 -3.12 -1.13 15.06
C ALA A 156 -3.63 -2.56 14.81
N ALA A 157 -4.90 -2.86 15.16
CA ALA A 157 -5.54 -4.14 14.89
C ALA A 157 -5.57 -4.46 13.38
N ALA A 158 -5.94 -3.47 12.55
CA ALA A 158 -5.95 -3.64 11.10
C ALA A 158 -4.54 -3.96 10.54
N ASN A 159 -3.50 -3.24 10.99
CA ASN A 159 -2.13 -3.49 10.53
C ASN A 159 -1.58 -4.83 11.06
N GLY A 160 -1.88 -5.21 12.30
CA GLY A 160 -1.60 -6.55 12.82
C GLY A 160 -2.25 -7.65 11.99
N GLY A 161 -3.52 -7.44 11.60
CA GLY A 161 -4.24 -8.29 10.66
C GLY A 161 -3.55 -8.38 9.29
N ARG A 162 -3.10 -7.26 8.71
CA ARG A 162 -2.34 -7.25 7.45
C ARG A 162 -1.03 -8.04 7.56
N ASN A 163 -0.29 -7.93 8.67
CA ASN A 163 0.91 -8.71 8.93
C ASN A 163 0.61 -10.21 9.01
N ALA A 164 -0.49 -10.60 9.66
CA ALA A 164 -0.95 -11.98 9.73
C ALA A 164 -1.37 -12.51 8.35
N LEU A 165 -2.18 -11.75 7.60
CA LEU A 165 -2.61 -12.10 6.25
C LEU A 165 -1.41 -12.24 5.28
N THR A 166 -0.37 -11.45 5.44
CA THR A 166 0.85 -11.56 4.63
C THR A 166 1.49 -12.95 4.80
N ARG A 167 1.62 -13.44 6.03
CA ARG A 167 2.19 -14.76 6.30
C ARG A 167 1.24 -15.89 5.89
N GLU A 168 -0.05 -15.76 6.18
CA GLU A 168 -1.07 -16.74 5.82
C GLU A 168 -1.16 -16.93 4.31
N TRP A 169 -1.29 -15.84 3.56
CA TRP A 169 -1.37 -15.92 2.10
C TRP A 169 -0.06 -16.38 1.46
N ALA A 170 1.10 -16.07 2.07
CA ALA A 170 2.38 -16.59 1.61
C ALA A 170 2.40 -18.13 1.61
N VAL A 171 1.81 -18.77 2.62
CA VAL A 171 1.71 -20.24 2.70
C VAL A 171 0.59 -20.77 1.81
N GLU A 172 -0.61 -20.16 1.88
CA GLU A 172 -1.79 -20.58 1.13
C GLU A 172 -1.57 -20.59 -0.39
N LEU A 173 -0.79 -19.63 -0.90
CA LEU A 173 -0.58 -19.40 -2.31
C LEU A 173 0.71 -20.01 -2.89
N LEU A 174 1.56 -20.65 -2.07
CA LEU A 174 2.81 -21.32 -2.49
C LEU A 174 2.59 -22.28 -3.66
N LYS A 175 1.54 -23.10 -3.60
CA LYS A 175 1.20 -24.08 -4.65
C LYS A 175 0.95 -23.47 -6.03
N TYR A 176 0.72 -22.17 -6.10
CA TYR A 176 0.52 -21.43 -7.35
C TYR A 176 1.76 -20.62 -7.76
N GLY A 177 2.82 -20.65 -6.97
CA GLY A 177 4.02 -19.85 -7.20
C GLY A 177 3.83 -18.35 -6.96
N ILE A 178 2.79 -17.95 -6.20
CA ILE A 178 2.52 -16.56 -5.84
C ILE A 178 3.28 -16.21 -4.57
N ARG A 179 3.98 -15.08 -4.56
CA ARG A 179 4.71 -14.57 -3.39
C ARG A 179 3.91 -13.47 -2.71
N VAL A 180 3.97 -13.42 -1.38
CA VAL A 180 3.29 -12.40 -0.58
C VAL A 180 4.24 -11.85 0.46
N ASN A 181 4.47 -10.53 0.45
CA ASN A 181 5.33 -9.85 1.41
C ASN A 181 4.67 -8.56 1.90
N ALA A 182 5.20 -7.97 2.94
CA ALA A 182 4.78 -6.66 3.42
C ALA A 182 5.96 -5.68 3.48
N VAL A 183 5.65 -4.41 3.29
CA VAL A 183 6.53 -3.28 3.62
C VAL A 183 5.95 -2.61 4.86
N VAL A 184 6.71 -2.65 5.95
CA VAL A 184 6.34 -2.02 7.22
C VAL A 184 6.87 -0.59 7.23
N VAL A 185 5.97 0.36 7.37
CA VAL A 185 6.26 1.79 7.33
C VAL A 185 6.20 2.37 8.74
N ALA A 186 7.17 3.20 9.08
CA ALA A 186 7.12 4.05 10.26
C ALA A 186 6.71 5.49 9.87
N GLU A 187 7.65 6.42 9.93
CA GLU A 187 7.39 7.82 9.61
C GLU A 187 7.70 8.10 8.14
N CYS A 188 6.68 8.54 7.41
CA CYS A 188 6.81 8.97 6.01
C CYS A 188 6.07 10.30 5.84
N PHE A 189 6.78 11.36 5.41
CA PHE A 189 6.15 12.66 5.21
C PHE A 189 5.27 12.64 3.95
N THR A 190 3.98 12.64 4.18
CA THR A 190 2.95 12.59 3.15
C THR A 190 1.96 13.74 3.34
N PRO A 191 1.11 14.08 2.35
CA PRO A 191 0.08 15.09 2.53
C PRO A 191 -0.91 14.77 3.67
N LEU A 192 -1.06 13.51 4.03
CA LEU A 192 -1.86 13.12 5.21
C LEU A 192 -1.12 13.43 6.51
N TYR A 193 0.19 13.14 6.54
CA TYR A 193 1.06 13.41 7.68
C TYR A 193 1.21 14.92 7.91
N GLU A 194 1.39 15.70 6.84
CA GLU A 194 1.46 17.16 6.87
C GLU A 194 0.21 17.75 7.53
N ARG A 195 -0.99 17.37 7.05
CA ARG A 195 -2.24 17.82 7.67
C ARG A 195 -2.36 17.42 9.13
N TRP A 196 -1.91 16.24 9.51
CA TRP A 196 -1.95 15.78 10.90
C TRP A 196 -1.01 16.61 11.77
N ILE A 197 0.25 16.83 11.35
CA ILE A 197 1.23 17.58 12.16
C ILE A 197 0.79 19.04 12.36
N GLU A 198 0.11 19.63 11.37
CA GLU A 198 -0.44 20.99 11.45
C GLU A 198 -1.54 21.12 12.51
N THR A 199 -2.17 20.04 12.93
CA THR A 199 -3.15 20.07 14.04
C THR A 199 -2.51 20.10 15.42
N LEU A 200 -1.21 19.90 15.53
CA LEU A 200 -0.51 19.82 16.79
C LEU A 200 0.05 21.17 17.24
N PRO A 201 0.21 21.40 18.55
CA PRO A 201 0.97 22.57 19.02
C PRO A 201 2.42 22.54 18.50
N ASN A 202 2.90 23.69 18.03
CA ASN A 202 4.28 23.85 17.53
C ASN A 202 4.65 22.81 16.44
N PRO A 203 3.98 22.75 15.28
CA PRO A 203 4.14 21.70 14.29
C PRO A 203 5.60 21.47 13.87
N GLN A 204 6.39 22.54 13.68
CA GLN A 204 7.78 22.44 13.23
C GLN A 204 8.71 21.85 14.30
N GLU A 205 8.52 22.21 15.56
CA GLU A 205 9.28 21.61 16.68
C GLU A 205 8.94 20.14 16.83
N LYS A 206 7.63 19.82 16.72
CA LYS A 206 7.16 18.43 16.76
C LYS A 206 7.75 17.60 15.64
N LEU A 207 7.76 18.12 14.40
CA LEU A 207 8.37 17.47 13.26
C LEU A 207 9.85 17.17 13.52
N LYS A 208 10.63 18.18 13.91
CA LYS A 208 12.05 18.01 14.26
C LYS A 208 12.27 16.99 15.37
N SER A 209 11.40 16.98 16.41
CA SER A 209 11.52 16.02 17.50
C SER A 209 11.28 14.57 17.01
N ILE A 210 10.36 14.37 16.06
CA ILE A 210 10.10 13.07 15.46
C ILE A 210 11.29 12.64 14.59
N GLU A 211 11.78 13.52 13.71
CA GLU A 211 12.93 13.24 12.86
C GLU A 211 14.18 12.89 13.68
N ALA A 212 14.42 13.59 14.78
CA ALA A 212 15.56 13.33 15.68
C ALA A 212 15.53 11.93 16.30
N THR A 213 14.36 11.29 16.40
CA THR A 213 14.24 9.91 16.92
C THR A 213 14.55 8.83 15.89
N ILE A 214 14.66 9.18 14.60
CA ILE A 214 14.98 8.24 13.53
C ILE A 214 16.51 8.12 13.43
N PRO A 215 17.09 6.93 13.71
CA PRO A 215 18.54 6.78 13.80
C PRO A 215 19.28 7.05 12.48
N LEU A 216 18.75 6.56 11.35
CA LEU A 216 19.41 6.73 10.05
C LEU A 216 19.09 8.09 9.44
N GLY A 217 20.05 9.00 9.57
CA GLY A 217 20.02 10.31 8.91
C GLY A 217 19.05 11.32 9.51
N HIS A 218 18.40 11.03 10.64
CA HIS A 218 17.46 11.91 11.33
C HIS A 218 16.43 12.54 10.39
N ARG A 219 15.85 11.73 9.54
CA ARG A 219 14.81 12.11 8.58
C ARG A 219 13.76 11.03 8.39
N MET A 220 12.62 11.41 7.94
CA MET A 220 11.58 10.46 7.56
C MET A 220 11.93 9.69 6.29
N THR A 221 11.37 8.49 6.16
CA THR A 221 11.39 7.69 4.92
C THR A 221 10.61 8.41 3.82
N THR A 222 11.13 8.37 2.60
CA THR A 222 10.44 8.93 1.44
C THR A 222 9.50 7.91 0.79
N ALA A 223 8.47 8.41 0.09
CA ALA A 223 7.58 7.55 -0.67
C ALA A 223 8.31 6.80 -1.81
N GLU A 224 9.40 7.35 -2.35
CA GLU A 224 10.24 6.70 -3.35
C GLU A 224 11.01 5.51 -2.76
N GLU A 225 11.57 5.61 -1.55
CA GLU A 225 12.26 4.50 -0.87
C GLU A 225 11.30 3.33 -0.61
N LEU A 226 10.06 3.63 -0.20
CA LEU A 226 8.99 2.63 -0.06
C LEU A 226 8.62 2.02 -1.42
N GLY A 227 8.57 2.84 -2.46
CA GLY A 227 8.33 2.43 -3.84
C GLY A 227 9.41 1.47 -4.35
N ASN A 228 10.69 1.78 -4.12
CA ASN A 228 11.82 0.95 -4.52
C ASN A 228 11.78 -0.44 -3.89
N THR A 229 11.53 -0.51 -2.57
CA THR A 229 11.37 -1.79 -1.87
C THR A 229 10.15 -2.57 -2.39
N THR A 230 9.03 -1.88 -2.61
CA THR A 230 7.82 -2.49 -3.16
C THR A 230 8.06 -3.06 -4.57
N ALA A 231 8.73 -2.30 -5.45
CA ALA A 231 9.08 -2.76 -6.79
C ALA A 231 10.00 -4.00 -6.76
N PHE A 232 11.02 -4.01 -5.88
CA PHE A 232 11.87 -5.18 -5.67
C PHE A 232 11.05 -6.41 -5.23
N LEU A 233 10.13 -6.26 -4.27
CA LEU A 233 9.31 -7.38 -3.78
C LEU A 233 8.30 -7.88 -4.81
N LEU A 234 7.87 -7.05 -5.76
CA LEU A 234 7.03 -7.45 -6.89
C LEU A 234 7.82 -8.15 -8.00
N SER A 235 9.12 -7.91 -8.07
CA SER A 235 10.00 -8.34 -9.16
C SER A 235 10.48 -9.78 -9.02
N ASP A 236 10.96 -10.35 -10.12
CA ASP A 236 11.59 -11.66 -10.15
C ASP A 236 12.94 -11.69 -9.40
N CYS A 237 13.54 -10.51 -9.12
CA CYS A 237 14.74 -10.39 -8.30
C CYS A 237 14.51 -10.81 -6.83
N SER A 238 13.27 -10.87 -6.38
CA SER A 238 12.86 -11.38 -5.06
C SER A 238 12.18 -12.75 -5.12
N SER A 239 12.50 -13.57 -6.15
CA SER A 239 11.83 -14.84 -6.44
C SER A 239 11.84 -15.88 -5.30
N HIS A 240 12.75 -15.76 -4.35
CA HIS A 240 12.82 -16.64 -3.17
C HIS A 240 12.44 -15.91 -1.87
N THR A 241 11.71 -14.79 -1.95
CA THR A 241 11.27 -13.98 -0.79
C THR A 241 9.75 -14.02 -0.71
N THR A 242 9.21 -14.65 0.34
CA THR A 242 7.77 -14.70 0.63
C THR A 242 7.52 -14.78 2.14
N GLY A 243 6.39 -14.26 2.61
CA GLY A 243 6.01 -14.23 4.02
C GLY A 243 6.78 -13.21 4.87
N GLN A 244 7.56 -12.32 4.24
CA GLN A 244 8.44 -11.39 4.94
C GLN A 244 7.75 -10.06 5.24
N LEU A 245 8.11 -9.49 6.37
CA LEU A 245 7.76 -8.12 6.78
C LEU A 245 9.05 -7.31 6.70
N ILE A 246 9.16 -6.46 5.69
CA ILE A 246 10.38 -5.67 5.44
C ILE A 246 10.17 -4.25 5.98
N HIS A 247 10.96 -3.90 6.99
CA HIS A 247 10.94 -2.55 7.55
C HIS A 247 11.71 -1.58 6.67
N VAL A 248 11.11 -0.43 6.41
CA VAL A 248 11.72 0.69 5.68
C VAL A 248 11.42 1.94 6.50
N ASP A 249 12.20 2.17 7.54
CA ASP A 249 11.87 3.10 8.62
C ASP A 249 13.05 3.90 9.17
N GLY A 250 14.28 3.55 8.79
CA GLY A 250 15.49 4.22 9.27
C GLY A 250 15.99 3.73 10.64
N GLY A 251 15.39 2.61 11.16
CA GLY A 251 15.85 1.94 12.40
C GLY A 251 14.98 2.13 13.62
#